data_cbaa8d53e933b25c90547c6fb3f90746
#
_entry.id   cbaa8d53e933b25c90547c6fb3f90746
#
_cell.length_a   1.000
_cell.length_b   1.000
_cell.length_c   1.000
_cell.angle_alpha   90.00
_cell.angle_beta   90.00
_cell.angle_gamma   90.00
#
_symmetry.space_group_name_H-M   'P 1'
#
loop_
_entity.id
_entity.type
_entity.pdbx_description
1 polymer ?
#
loop_
_entity_poly.entity_id
_entity_poly.type
_entity_poly.pdbx_seq_one_letter_code
_entity_poly.pdbx_strand_id
1 'polypeptide(L)'
;MKFDAIIIGFGKAGKTLAGFLAKKGEKVALIERSEKMYGGTCINIGCIPTKTLVHSAHLARRDGSWKEKQEYFRAAMEQKDAVVSFLREKNYEKLADDPNVTIFLGVGSFAGKNAVEVRGKDLAVTLEAPKIFINTGSETVIPDLPGVTGN
;
A
#
# COMPACT_ATOMS: atom_id res chain seq x y z
N MET A 1 7.96 -10.10 -20.39
CA MET A 1 6.49 -10.28 -20.54
C MET A 1 5.92 -8.98 -21.08
N LYS A 2 4.84 -9.02 -21.90
CA LYS A 2 4.28 -7.82 -22.54
C LYS A 2 2.91 -7.46 -21.94
N PHE A 3 2.72 -6.18 -21.68
CA PHE A 3 1.51 -5.55 -21.14
C PHE A 3 1.15 -4.30 -21.94
N ASP A 4 -0.06 -3.79 -21.78
CA ASP A 4 -0.48 -2.52 -22.36
C ASP A 4 -0.08 -1.34 -21.45
N ALA A 5 0.01 -1.62 -20.15
CA ALA A 5 0.46 -0.65 -19.15
C ALA A 5 1.22 -1.33 -18.00
N ILE A 6 2.24 -0.66 -17.48
CA ILE A 6 2.92 -1.00 -16.24
C ILE A 6 2.69 0.14 -15.23
N ILE A 7 2.33 -0.21 -14.00
CA ILE A 7 2.14 0.74 -12.90
C ILE A 7 3.07 0.34 -11.76
N ILE A 8 3.96 1.25 -11.36
CA ILE A 8 4.91 1.04 -10.26
C ILE A 8 4.35 1.70 -8.99
N GLY A 9 3.87 0.88 -8.05
CA GLY A 9 3.27 1.27 -6.80
C GLY A 9 1.75 1.02 -6.72
N PHE A 10 1.34 0.25 -5.69
CA PHE A 10 -0.05 -0.13 -5.41
C PHE A 10 -0.79 0.93 -4.57
N GLY A 11 -0.40 2.19 -4.67
CA GLY A 11 -1.04 3.29 -3.96
C GLY A 11 -2.41 3.66 -4.54
N LYS A 12 -3.06 4.66 -3.94
CA LYS A 12 -4.44 5.08 -4.29
C LYS A 12 -4.62 5.34 -5.79
N ALA A 13 -3.70 6.08 -6.41
CA ALA A 13 -3.79 6.40 -7.83
C ALA A 13 -3.50 5.16 -8.69
N GLY A 14 -2.42 4.42 -8.40
CA GLY A 14 -2.00 3.23 -9.18
C GLY A 14 -3.08 2.16 -9.23
N LYS A 15 -3.64 1.78 -8.07
CA LYS A 15 -4.72 0.77 -8.03
C LYS A 15 -6.00 1.22 -8.74
N THR A 16 -6.33 2.52 -8.66
CA THR A 16 -7.52 3.06 -9.34
C THR A 16 -7.32 3.06 -10.85
N LEU A 17 -6.13 3.45 -11.30
CA LEU A 17 -5.76 3.42 -12.71
C LEU A 17 -5.71 1.99 -13.25
N ALA A 18 -5.11 1.05 -12.50
CA ALA A 18 -5.07 -0.37 -12.89
C ALA A 18 -6.47 -0.92 -13.15
N GLY A 19 -7.39 -0.76 -12.21
CA GLY A 19 -8.76 -1.22 -12.39
C GLY A 19 -9.53 -0.48 -13.48
N PHE A 20 -9.20 0.78 -13.77
CA PHE A 20 -9.79 1.52 -14.88
C PHE A 20 -9.32 1.01 -16.25
N LEU A 21 -8.03 0.78 -16.41
CA LEU A 21 -7.44 0.26 -17.65
C LEU A 21 -7.88 -1.19 -17.90
N ALA A 22 -7.89 -2.02 -16.85
CA ALA A 22 -8.36 -3.40 -16.92
C ALA A 22 -9.82 -3.51 -17.42
N LYS A 23 -10.70 -2.65 -16.93
CA LYS A 23 -12.10 -2.56 -17.40
C LYS A 23 -12.23 -2.14 -18.88
N LYS A 24 -11.21 -1.52 -19.45
CA LYS A 24 -11.13 -1.22 -20.90
C LYS A 24 -10.53 -2.37 -21.70
N GLY A 25 -10.23 -3.50 -21.05
CA GLY A 25 -9.62 -4.67 -21.69
C GLY A 25 -8.10 -4.59 -21.84
N GLU A 26 -7.45 -3.57 -21.24
CA GLU A 26 -5.99 -3.46 -21.27
C GLU A 26 -5.34 -4.43 -20.25
N LYS A 27 -4.27 -5.11 -20.68
CA LYS A 27 -3.45 -5.95 -19.79
C LYS A 27 -2.52 -5.06 -18.96
N VAL A 28 -2.67 -5.08 -17.66
CA VAL A 28 -1.95 -4.21 -16.73
C VAL A 28 -1.03 -5.01 -15.82
N ALA A 29 0.25 -4.64 -15.76
CA ALA A 29 1.17 -5.08 -14.73
C ALA A 29 1.17 -4.05 -13.58
N LEU A 30 0.86 -4.47 -12.37
CA LEU A 30 0.90 -3.65 -11.17
C LEU A 30 2.00 -4.15 -10.24
N ILE A 31 3.00 -3.32 -9.97
CA ILE A 31 4.18 -3.68 -9.19
C ILE A 31 4.08 -3.05 -7.79
N GLU A 32 4.31 -3.84 -6.75
CA GLU A 32 4.40 -3.34 -5.37
C GLU A 32 5.58 -4.00 -4.64
N ARG A 33 6.38 -3.20 -3.94
CA ARG A 33 7.57 -3.69 -3.24
C ARG A 33 7.27 -4.45 -1.94
N SER A 34 6.09 -4.25 -1.36
CA SER A 34 5.71 -4.85 -0.07
C SER A 34 4.23 -5.20 -0.02
N GLU A 35 3.93 -6.45 0.29
CA GLU A 35 2.55 -6.90 0.54
C GLU A 35 1.84 -6.13 1.66
N LYS A 36 2.62 -5.58 2.61
CA LYS A 36 2.10 -4.73 3.70
C LYS A 36 1.64 -3.35 3.22
N MET A 37 1.90 -3.02 1.94
CA MET A 37 1.58 -1.70 1.36
C MET A 37 0.49 -1.73 0.29
N TYR A 38 -0.19 -2.87 0.08
CA TYR A 38 -1.34 -2.90 -0.82
C TYR A 38 -2.40 -1.88 -0.41
N GLY A 39 -2.77 -1.01 -1.36
CA GLY A 39 -3.64 0.14 -1.11
C GLY A 39 -2.91 1.45 -0.77
N GLY A 40 -1.59 1.39 -0.54
CA GLY A 40 -0.70 2.54 -0.34
C GLY A 40 -0.79 3.18 1.04
N THR A 41 -0.13 4.31 1.17
CA THR A 41 0.06 5.07 2.42
C THR A 41 -1.26 5.41 3.14
N CYS A 42 -2.31 5.75 2.39
CA CYS A 42 -3.60 6.11 2.99
C CYS A 42 -4.19 4.98 3.84
N ILE A 43 -4.12 3.74 3.37
CA ILE A 43 -4.66 2.59 4.10
C ILE A 43 -3.72 2.15 5.22
N ASN A 44 -2.42 2.09 4.93
CA ASN A 44 -1.48 1.37 5.78
C ASN A 44 -0.78 2.25 6.82
N ILE A 45 -0.60 3.56 6.56
CA ILE A 45 0.25 4.43 7.39
C ILE A 45 -0.50 5.68 7.86
N GLY A 46 -1.29 6.31 6.99
CA GLY A 46 -1.82 7.64 7.21
C GLY A 46 -3.31 7.68 7.56
N CYS A 47 -4.17 7.82 6.55
CA CYS A 47 -5.58 8.20 6.71
C CYS A 47 -6.38 7.21 7.57
N ILE A 48 -6.30 5.93 7.27
CA ILE A 48 -7.11 4.92 7.95
C ILE A 48 -6.66 4.68 9.40
N PRO A 49 -5.36 4.41 9.67
CA PRO A 49 -4.89 4.27 11.04
C PRO A 49 -5.24 5.48 11.90
N THR A 50 -4.96 6.68 11.40
CA THR A 50 -5.23 7.93 12.13
C THR A 50 -6.72 8.10 12.42
N LYS A 51 -7.59 7.93 11.41
CA LYS A 51 -9.04 8.09 11.61
C LYS A 51 -9.62 7.06 12.57
N THR A 52 -9.15 5.81 12.52
CA THR A 52 -9.58 4.77 13.46
C THR A 52 -9.21 5.13 14.90
N LEU A 53 -7.97 5.58 15.12
CA LEU A 53 -7.53 5.98 16.48
C LEU A 53 -8.23 7.24 16.96
N VAL A 54 -8.44 8.25 16.11
CA VAL A 54 -9.19 9.47 16.46
C VAL A 54 -10.63 9.11 16.82
N HIS A 55 -11.28 8.23 16.05
CA HIS A 55 -12.63 7.76 16.39
C HIS A 55 -12.66 7.08 17.76
N SER A 56 -11.74 6.15 18.02
CA SER A 56 -11.62 5.50 19.33
C SER A 56 -11.38 6.51 20.46
N ALA A 57 -10.52 7.52 20.22
CA ALA A 57 -10.23 8.56 21.22
C ALA A 57 -11.48 9.39 21.57
N HIS A 58 -12.36 9.67 20.61
CA HIS A 58 -13.62 10.36 20.86
C HIS A 58 -14.61 9.56 21.72
N LEU A 59 -14.55 8.22 21.64
CA LEU A 59 -15.40 7.32 22.41
C LEU A 59 -14.80 6.98 23.79
N ALA A 60 -13.55 7.33 24.04
CA ALA A 60 -12.86 7.02 25.28
C ALA A 60 -13.45 7.80 26.48
N ARG A 61 -13.62 7.10 27.59
CA ARG A 61 -14.04 7.74 28.85
C ARG A 61 -12.90 8.57 29.44
N ARG A 62 -13.20 9.82 29.79
CA ARG A 62 -12.21 10.73 30.38
C ARG A 62 -11.96 10.47 31.85
N ASP A 63 -12.97 9.97 32.57
CA ASP A 63 -13.02 9.74 34.01
C ASP A 63 -12.55 8.36 34.48
N GLY A 64 -12.11 7.50 33.53
CA GLY A 64 -11.58 6.17 33.84
C GLY A 64 -10.23 6.21 34.57
N SER A 65 -9.97 5.15 35.34
CA SER A 65 -8.69 4.91 35.98
C SER A 65 -7.56 4.73 34.92
N TRP A 66 -6.30 4.85 35.35
CA TRP A 66 -5.16 4.65 34.45
C TRP A 66 -5.17 3.26 33.79
N LYS A 67 -5.52 2.22 34.54
CA LYS A 67 -5.61 0.85 34.03
C LYS A 67 -6.67 0.73 32.93
N GLU A 68 -7.87 1.25 33.16
CA GLU A 68 -8.93 1.26 32.15
C GLU A 68 -8.53 2.01 30.87
N LYS A 69 -7.81 3.13 31.00
CA LYS A 69 -7.30 3.89 29.86
C LYS A 69 -6.27 3.11 29.07
N GLN A 70 -5.38 2.38 29.73
CA GLN A 70 -4.39 1.51 29.06
C GLN A 70 -5.06 0.34 28.33
N GLU A 71 -6.04 -0.32 28.96
CA GLU A 71 -6.80 -1.42 28.34
C GLU A 71 -7.57 -0.92 27.13
N TYR A 72 -8.23 0.21 27.23
CA TYR A 72 -8.93 0.84 26.12
C TYR A 72 -7.99 1.21 24.97
N PHE A 73 -6.84 1.79 25.26
CA PHE A 73 -5.84 2.13 24.24
C PHE A 73 -5.33 0.87 23.51
N ARG A 74 -5.08 -0.23 24.24
CA ARG A 74 -4.68 -1.50 23.65
C ARG A 74 -5.75 -2.03 22.69
N ALA A 75 -7.00 -2.04 23.11
CA ALA A 75 -8.12 -2.44 22.27
C ALA A 75 -8.29 -1.55 21.04
N ALA A 76 -8.08 -0.24 21.17
CA ALA A 76 -8.10 0.69 20.04
C ALA A 76 -6.97 0.41 19.02
N MET A 77 -5.78 0.04 19.50
CA MET A 77 -4.67 -0.35 18.62
C MET A 77 -4.97 -1.65 17.87
N GLU A 78 -5.51 -2.66 18.55
CA GLU A 78 -5.93 -3.92 17.94
C GLU A 78 -7.01 -3.69 16.87
N GLN A 79 -8.00 -2.87 17.18
CA GLN A 79 -9.04 -2.49 16.23
C GLN A 79 -8.45 -1.78 15.00
N LYS A 80 -7.54 -0.83 15.20
CA LYS A 80 -6.84 -0.15 14.12
C LYS A 80 -6.11 -1.16 13.21
N ASP A 81 -5.39 -2.12 13.79
CA ASP A 81 -4.65 -3.13 13.02
C ASP A 81 -5.58 -4.06 12.24
N ALA A 82 -6.71 -4.45 12.84
CA ALA A 82 -7.74 -5.26 12.18
C ALA A 82 -8.35 -4.52 10.97
N VAL A 83 -8.72 -3.25 11.12
CA VAL A 83 -9.28 -2.43 10.04
C VAL A 83 -8.28 -2.25 8.91
N VAL A 84 -7.02 -1.95 9.22
CA VAL A 84 -5.96 -1.78 8.22
C VAL A 84 -5.74 -3.09 7.45
N SER A 85 -5.63 -4.21 8.15
CA SER A 85 -5.41 -5.54 7.53
C SER A 85 -6.57 -5.92 6.61
N PHE A 86 -7.80 -5.78 7.07
CA PHE A 86 -9.00 -6.03 6.28
C PHE A 86 -9.06 -5.19 5.00
N LEU A 87 -8.80 -3.88 5.11
CA LEU A 87 -8.84 -2.99 3.94
C LEU A 87 -7.68 -3.26 2.96
N ARG A 88 -6.51 -3.64 3.46
CA ARG A 88 -5.36 -4.06 2.64
C ARG A 88 -5.72 -5.28 1.79
N GLU A 89 -6.25 -6.32 2.42
CA GLU A 89 -6.69 -7.55 1.76
C GLU A 89 -7.76 -7.26 0.70
N LYS A 90 -8.81 -6.51 1.05
CA LYS A 90 -9.88 -6.14 0.10
C LYS A 90 -9.37 -5.31 -1.09
N ASN A 91 -8.32 -4.50 -0.91
CA ASN A 91 -7.71 -3.79 -2.04
C ASN A 91 -6.88 -4.69 -2.94
N TYR A 92 -6.22 -5.70 -2.37
CA TYR A 92 -5.49 -6.72 -3.13
C TYR A 92 -6.46 -7.60 -3.93
N GLU A 93 -7.41 -8.25 -3.27
CA GLU A 93 -8.40 -9.15 -3.89
C GLU A 93 -9.11 -8.50 -5.08
N LYS A 94 -9.56 -7.26 -4.92
CA LYS A 94 -10.28 -6.51 -5.96
C LYS A 94 -9.52 -6.42 -7.28
N LEU A 95 -8.19 -6.43 -7.26
CA LEU A 95 -7.36 -6.35 -8.46
C LEU A 95 -6.77 -7.72 -8.84
N ALA A 96 -6.50 -8.58 -7.86
CA ALA A 96 -6.02 -9.93 -8.11
C ALA A 96 -7.06 -10.81 -8.83
N ASP A 97 -8.34 -10.55 -8.59
CA ASP A 97 -9.45 -11.25 -9.23
C ASP A 97 -9.75 -10.76 -10.66
N ASP A 98 -9.15 -9.65 -11.09
CA ASP A 98 -9.36 -9.13 -12.45
C ASP A 98 -8.40 -9.82 -13.43
N PRO A 99 -8.90 -10.54 -14.45
CA PRO A 99 -8.07 -11.30 -15.39
C PRO A 99 -7.13 -10.44 -16.23
N ASN A 100 -7.37 -9.13 -16.29
CA ASN A 100 -6.53 -8.19 -17.02
C ASN A 100 -5.45 -7.54 -16.13
N VAL A 101 -5.41 -7.85 -14.83
CA VAL A 101 -4.40 -7.32 -13.90
C VAL A 101 -3.47 -8.43 -13.45
N THR A 102 -2.17 -8.22 -13.58
CA THR A 102 -1.15 -9.08 -12.97
C THR A 102 -0.38 -8.29 -11.93
N ILE A 103 -0.40 -8.75 -10.67
CA ILE A 103 0.31 -8.12 -9.58
C ILE A 103 1.68 -8.77 -9.41
N PHE A 104 2.73 -7.96 -9.37
CA PHE A 104 4.11 -8.39 -9.12
C PHE A 104 4.60 -7.86 -7.78
N LEU A 105 5.02 -8.77 -6.90
CA LEU A 105 5.62 -8.40 -5.62
C LEU A 105 7.13 -8.26 -5.79
N GLY A 106 7.63 -7.03 -5.76
CA GLY A 106 9.04 -6.73 -5.93
C GLY A 106 9.31 -5.26 -6.19
N VAL A 107 10.59 -4.93 -6.31
CA VAL A 107 11.05 -3.59 -6.65
C VAL A 107 11.12 -3.46 -8.17
N GLY A 108 10.39 -2.50 -8.72
CA GLY A 108 10.42 -2.15 -10.13
C GLY A 108 11.51 -1.12 -10.42
N SER A 109 12.36 -1.41 -11.40
CA SER A 109 13.43 -0.51 -11.87
C SER A 109 13.38 -0.39 -13.38
N PHE A 110 13.63 0.79 -13.93
CA PHE A 110 13.68 0.95 -15.39
C PHE A 110 14.86 0.16 -15.98
N ALA A 111 14.56 -0.70 -16.95
CA ALA A 111 15.55 -1.45 -17.74
C ALA A 111 15.67 -0.91 -19.17
N GLY A 112 14.86 0.08 -19.55
CA GLY A 112 14.84 0.74 -20.85
C GLY A 112 13.65 1.69 -20.96
N LYS A 113 13.49 2.33 -22.13
CA LYS A 113 12.42 3.32 -22.36
C LYS A 113 11.01 2.76 -22.07
N ASN A 114 10.77 1.52 -22.45
CA ASN A 114 9.48 0.84 -22.34
C ASN A 114 9.59 -0.47 -21.54
N ALA A 115 10.63 -0.62 -20.71
CA ALA A 115 10.94 -1.84 -19.98
C ALA A 115 11.19 -1.56 -18.50
N VAL A 116 10.61 -2.41 -17.65
CA VAL A 116 10.80 -2.41 -16.20
C VAL A 116 11.24 -3.79 -15.76
N GLU A 117 12.37 -3.87 -15.07
CA GLU A 117 12.79 -5.07 -14.36
C GLU A 117 12.13 -5.08 -12.98
N VAL A 118 11.55 -6.21 -12.62
CA VAL A 118 11.00 -6.45 -11.29
C VAL A 118 11.84 -7.48 -10.57
N ARG A 119 12.37 -7.11 -9.41
CA ARG A 119 13.13 -8.01 -8.53
C ARG A 119 12.40 -8.18 -7.20
N GLY A 120 12.00 -9.42 -6.91
CA GLY A 120 11.42 -9.88 -5.65
C GLY A 120 12.28 -10.96 -5.00
N LYS A 121 11.77 -11.57 -3.92
CA LYS A 121 12.50 -12.62 -3.20
C LYS A 121 12.85 -13.81 -4.11
N ASP A 122 11.88 -14.28 -4.89
CA ASP A 122 12.03 -15.42 -5.80
C ASP A 122 11.61 -15.03 -7.23
N LEU A 123 11.65 -13.74 -7.55
CA LEU A 123 11.20 -13.18 -8.81
C LEU A 123 12.27 -12.27 -9.41
N ALA A 124 12.65 -12.55 -10.65
CA ALA A 124 13.42 -11.64 -11.49
C ALA A 124 12.82 -11.70 -12.90
N VAL A 125 12.12 -10.64 -13.32
CA VAL A 125 11.43 -10.61 -14.60
C VAL A 125 11.50 -9.22 -15.22
N THR A 126 11.63 -9.19 -16.57
CA THR A 126 11.51 -7.93 -17.34
C THR A 126 10.12 -7.84 -17.95
N LEU A 127 9.46 -6.73 -17.69
CA LEU A 127 8.14 -6.37 -18.21
C LEU A 127 8.30 -5.26 -19.24
N GLU A 128 7.54 -5.33 -20.33
CA GLU A 128 7.54 -4.33 -21.39
C GLU A 128 6.12 -3.78 -21.58
N ALA A 129 6.00 -2.48 -21.71
CA ALA A 129 4.73 -1.81 -22.04
C ALA A 129 4.98 -0.44 -22.71
N PRO A 130 4.08 0.00 -23.61
CA PRO A 130 4.15 1.34 -24.18
C PRO A 130 3.84 2.45 -23.16
N LYS A 131 3.13 2.13 -22.08
CA LYS A 131 2.74 3.06 -21.01
C LYS A 131 3.32 2.59 -19.68
N ILE A 132 4.09 3.43 -19.02
CA ILE A 132 4.63 3.18 -17.67
C ILE A 132 4.24 4.34 -16.76
N PHE A 133 3.58 4.03 -15.64
CA PHE A 133 3.12 4.98 -14.64
C PHE A 133 3.90 4.82 -13.35
N ILE A 134 4.50 5.92 -12.88
CA ILE A 134 5.24 5.98 -11.62
C ILE A 134 4.28 6.46 -10.53
N ASN A 135 3.98 5.60 -9.55
CA ASN A 135 3.09 5.87 -8.42
C ASN A 135 3.72 5.40 -7.10
N THR A 136 5.01 5.60 -6.98
CA THR A 136 5.82 5.13 -5.84
C THR A 136 5.57 5.87 -4.54
N GLY A 137 4.90 7.03 -4.60
CA GLY A 137 4.57 7.84 -3.44
C GLY A 137 5.78 8.59 -2.86
N SER A 138 5.79 8.73 -1.54
CA SER A 138 6.82 9.43 -0.78
C SER A 138 7.14 8.70 0.52
N GLU A 139 8.32 8.94 1.06
CA GLU A 139 8.72 8.50 2.39
C GLU A 139 8.90 9.69 3.32
N THR A 140 8.69 9.48 4.62
CA THR A 140 8.96 10.47 5.64
C THR A 140 10.47 10.72 5.73
N VAL A 141 10.87 11.97 5.59
CA VAL A 141 12.25 12.37 5.88
C VAL A 141 12.43 12.43 7.39
N ILE A 142 13.32 11.60 7.91
CA ILE A 142 13.71 11.64 9.32
C ILE A 142 14.96 12.51 9.40
N PRO A 143 14.90 13.67 10.08
CA PRO A 143 16.06 14.53 10.22
C PRO A 143 17.14 13.87 11.08
N ASP A 144 18.39 14.11 10.75
CA ASP A 144 19.54 13.66 11.54
C ASP A 144 19.72 14.55 12.77
N LEU A 145 18.89 14.28 13.79
CA LEU A 145 18.93 14.99 15.07
C LEU A 145 19.16 13.98 16.19
N PRO A 146 19.99 14.32 17.20
CA PRO A 146 20.21 13.45 18.35
C PRO A 146 18.89 13.06 19.03
N GLY A 147 18.68 11.77 19.23
CA GLY A 147 17.49 11.22 19.89
C GLY A 147 16.28 10.97 18.99
N VAL A 148 16.31 11.32 17.69
CA VAL A 148 15.19 11.06 16.77
C VAL A 148 15.16 9.61 16.28
N THR A 149 16.32 9.01 16.02
CA THR A 149 16.45 7.64 15.50
C THR A 149 16.94 6.67 16.55
N GLY A 150 17.08 7.10 17.80
CA GLY A 150 17.79 6.28 18.72
C GLY A 150 17.13 5.99 20.01
N ASN A 151 17.33 4.87 20.50
CA ASN A 151 17.71 4.63 21.88
C ASN A 151 19.10 4.23 21.91
#